data_4030d9bec2548e4e1574a10710da6518
#
_entry.id   4030d9bec2548e4e1574a10710da6518
#
_cell.length_a   1.000
_cell.length_b   1.000
_cell.length_c   1.000
_cell.angle_alpha   90.00
_cell.angle_beta   90.00
_cell.angle_gamma   90.00
#
_symmetry.space_group_name_H-M   'P 1'
#
loop_
_entity.id
_entity.type
_entity.pdbx_description
1 polymer ?
#
loop_
_entity_poly.entity_id
_entity_poly.type
_entity_poly.pdbx_seq_one_letter_code
_entity_poly.pdbx_strand_id
1 'polypeptide(L)'
;MHDIKQPQGIIYIIRKEECNMKKGMTILYKVHNNLYVNLTNRCPCACTFCLRQNMDTVTHDDQTLWLEHEPTVEEVKAEFAKIDLSEYEEVVFCGYGEPTERLDALLEIAKFVKENYQKPIRINTNGLANLIWKKDVTPELKGLVDTISISLNTPNADRYHELVRSKFGDQSFDAMLS
;
A
#
# COMPACT_ATOMS: atom_id res chain seq x y z
N MET A 1 8.87 -60.33 28.24
CA MET A 1 8.55 -59.78 26.93
C MET A 1 7.41 -58.82 27.13
N HIS A 2 7.70 -57.51 27.15
CA HIS A 2 6.71 -56.47 27.30
C HIS A 2 6.61 -55.76 25.96
N ASP A 3 5.48 -55.98 25.30
CA ASP A 3 5.13 -55.27 24.05
C ASP A 3 4.82 -53.80 24.37
N ILE A 4 5.70 -52.90 23.92
CA ILE A 4 5.46 -51.46 23.93
C ILE A 4 4.67 -51.13 22.66
N LYS A 5 3.34 -50.92 22.82
CA LYS A 5 2.51 -50.34 21.75
C LYS A 5 2.92 -48.90 21.52
N GLN A 6 3.37 -48.59 20.31
CA GLN A 6 3.57 -47.22 19.85
C GLN A 6 2.22 -46.49 19.73
N PRO A 7 2.10 -45.22 20.17
CA PRO A 7 0.88 -44.46 19.97
C PRO A 7 0.72 -44.11 18.48
N GLN A 8 -0.48 -44.37 17.96
CA GLN A 8 -0.89 -44.02 16.62
C GLN A 8 -0.77 -42.49 16.42
N GLY A 9 0.02 -42.07 15.43
CA GLY A 9 0.21 -40.66 15.09
C GLY A 9 -1.10 -40.04 14.65
N ILE A 10 -1.52 -39.00 15.37
CA ILE A 10 -2.59 -38.11 14.94
C ILE A 10 -2.06 -37.28 13.81
N ILE A 11 -2.50 -37.56 12.57
CA ILE A 11 -2.24 -36.73 11.41
C ILE A 11 -3.14 -35.51 11.55
N TYR A 12 -2.59 -34.36 11.95
CA TYR A 12 -3.26 -33.09 11.82
C TYR A 12 -3.30 -32.72 10.33
N ILE A 13 -4.44 -32.95 9.70
CA ILE A 13 -4.73 -32.35 8.40
C ILE A 13 -4.99 -30.86 8.68
N ILE A 14 -3.95 -30.04 8.56
CA ILE A 14 -4.11 -28.60 8.50
C ILE A 14 -4.83 -28.34 7.17
N ARG A 15 -6.15 -28.25 7.20
CA ARG A 15 -6.88 -27.62 6.11
C ARG A 15 -6.34 -26.20 6.04
N LYS A 16 -5.67 -25.86 4.94
CA LYS A 16 -5.53 -24.47 4.51
C LYS A 16 -6.97 -23.97 4.31
N GLU A 17 -7.55 -23.40 5.36
CA GLU A 17 -8.69 -22.52 5.16
C GLU A 17 -8.14 -21.39 4.29
N GLU A 18 -8.64 -21.28 3.07
CA GLU A 18 -8.43 -20.11 2.25
C GLU A 18 -8.91 -18.96 3.11
N CYS A 19 -7.97 -18.13 3.56
CA CYS A 19 -8.27 -16.90 4.27
C CYS A 19 -9.09 -16.06 3.30
N ASN A 20 -10.40 -16.14 3.44
CA ASN A 20 -11.35 -15.44 2.59
C ASN A 20 -11.33 -13.98 3.03
N MET A 21 -10.22 -13.27 2.63
CA MET A 21 -10.03 -11.87 2.96
C MET A 21 -11.22 -11.08 2.40
N LYS A 22 -12.04 -10.57 3.30
CA LYS A 22 -13.17 -9.72 2.94
C LYS A 22 -12.63 -8.53 2.16
N LYS A 23 -12.98 -8.42 0.88
CA LYS A 23 -12.66 -7.29 0.03
C LYS A 23 -13.76 -6.25 0.12
N GLY A 24 -13.40 -5.00 -0.08
CA GLY A 24 -14.33 -3.88 -0.11
C GLY A 24 -13.87 -2.82 -1.10
N MET A 25 -14.54 -1.70 -1.16
CA MET A 25 -14.19 -0.57 -2.03
C MET A 25 -13.89 0.68 -1.20
N THR A 26 -13.02 0.54 -0.19
CA THR A 26 -12.54 1.68 0.59
C THR A 26 -11.50 2.45 -0.23
N ILE A 27 -11.97 3.38 -1.05
CA ILE A 27 -11.15 4.24 -1.91
C ILE A 27 -10.59 5.41 -1.10
N LEU A 28 -11.46 6.10 -0.35
CA LEU A 28 -11.08 7.21 0.54
C LEU A 28 -11.31 6.80 1.99
N TYR A 29 -10.37 7.15 2.86
CA TYR A 29 -10.50 6.90 4.30
C TYR A 29 -9.78 7.96 5.12
N LYS A 30 -10.30 8.21 6.33
CA LYS A 30 -9.75 9.21 7.24
C LYS A 30 -8.71 8.59 8.17
N VAL A 31 -7.56 9.25 8.29
CA VAL A 31 -6.57 8.96 9.33
C VAL A 31 -6.20 10.29 10.00
N HIS A 32 -6.56 10.45 11.25
CA HIS A 32 -6.46 11.72 11.96
C HIS A 32 -7.14 12.87 11.18
N ASN A 33 -6.41 13.93 10.85
CA ASN A 33 -6.90 15.09 10.11
C ASN A 33 -6.64 14.99 8.60
N ASN A 34 -6.22 13.83 8.10
CA ASN A 34 -5.83 13.65 6.72
C ASN A 34 -6.78 12.71 5.99
N LEU A 35 -6.98 12.96 4.69
CA LEU A 35 -7.73 12.10 3.81
C LEU A 35 -6.78 11.20 3.02
N TYR A 36 -6.94 9.91 3.16
CA TYR A 36 -6.11 8.91 2.48
C TYR A 36 -6.80 8.37 1.24
N VAL A 37 -6.03 8.15 0.17
CA VAL A 37 -6.47 7.64 -1.12
C VAL A 37 -5.82 6.29 -1.38
N ASN A 38 -6.63 5.25 -1.50
CA ASN A 38 -6.23 3.89 -1.77
C ASN A 38 -6.48 3.54 -3.25
N LEU A 39 -5.41 3.37 -4.02
CA LEU A 39 -5.49 3.21 -5.47
C LEU A 39 -5.29 1.78 -5.97
N THR A 40 -4.65 0.91 -5.16
CA THR A 40 -4.22 -0.40 -5.67
C THR A 40 -3.91 -1.37 -4.54
N ASN A 41 -4.06 -2.65 -4.84
CA ASN A 41 -3.55 -3.74 -4.03
C ASN A 41 -2.12 -4.17 -4.47
N ARG A 42 -1.62 -3.65 -5.60
CA ARG A 42 -0.30 -4.04 -6.12
C ARG A 42 0.82 -3.38 -5.32
N CYS A 43 1.86 -4.16 -5.07
CA CYS A 43 3.08 -3.68 -4.44
C CYS A 43 4.26 -4.54 -4.92
N PRO A 44 5.40 -3.97 -5.29
CA PRO A 44 6.57 -4.74 -5.71
C PRO A 44 7.29 -5.41 -4.54
N CYS A 45 6.84 -5.17 -3.30
CA CYS A 45 7.47 -5.65 -2.07
C CYS A 45 6.59 -6.67 -1.33
N ALA A 46 7.24 -7.59 -0.61
CA ALA A 46 6.62 -8.58 0.26
C ALA A 46 7.19 -8.44 1.69
N CYS A 47 7.10 -7.23 2.25
CA CYS A 47 7.71 -6.89 3.54
C CYS A 47 7.24 -7.82 4.66
N THR A 48 8.18 -8.29 5.49
CA THR A 48 7.89 -9.20 6.61
C THR A 48 6.99 -8.59 7.67
N PHE A 49 6.98 -7.26 7.78
CA PHE A 49 6.16 -6.48 8.72
C PHE A 49 4.91 -5.88 8.09
N CYS A 50 4.60 -6.22 6.83
CA CYS A 50 3.47 -5.65 6.12
C CYS A 50 2.14 -6.06 6.77
N LEU A 51 1.28 -5.09 7.06
CA LEU A 51 -0.06 -5.33 7.60
C LEU A 51 -0.88 -6.30 6.74
N ARG A 52 -0.68 -6.30 5.42
CA ARG A 52 -1.33 -7.22 4.49
C ARG A 52 -1.06 -8.70 4.79
N GLN A 53 0.10 -9.01 5.38
CA GLN A 53 0.52 -10.38 5.68
C GLN A 53 0.19 -10.80 7.12
N ASN A 54 -0.06 -9.82 7.99
CA ASN A 54 -0.25 -10.03 9.42
C ASN A 54 -1.69 -9.69 9.86
N MET A 55 -2.67 -9.89 8.98
CA MET A 55 -4.03 -9.37 9.11
C MET A 55 -4.93 -10.03 10.15
N ASP A 56 -4.45 -10.97 10.97
CA ASP A 56 -5.25 -11.53 12.06
C ASP A 56 -5.58 -10.51 13.19
N THR A 57 -5.06 -9.27 13.08
CA THR A 57 -5.13 -8.30 14.19
C THR A 57 -5.64 -6.90 13.84
N VAL A 58 -5.97 -6.58 12.59
CA VAL A 58 -6.36 -5.21 12.20
C VAL A 58 -7.79 -5.18 11.67
N THR A 59 -8.75 -5.40 12.55
CA THR A 59 -10.14 -4.99 12.34
C THR A 59 -10.48 -3.92 13.36
N HIS A 60 -10.04 -2.69 13.12
CA HIS A 60 -10.74 -1.53 13.67
C HIS A 60 -11.71 -1.06 12.59
N ASP A 61 -12.98 -1.21 12.89
CA ASP A 61 -14.13 -0.99 12.02
C ASP A 61 -14.15 -1.90 10.77
N ASP A 62 -15.29 -2.45 10.41
CA ASP A 62 -15.55 -3.42 9.34
C ASP A 62 -15.05 -3.04 7.92
N GLN A 63 -14.15 -2.04 7.80
CA GLN A 63 -13.63 -1.52 6.55
C GLN A 63 -12.24 -2.09 6.26
N THR A 64 -12.18 -2.96 5.28
CA THR A 64 -10.90 -3.44 4.74
C THR A 64 -10.35 -2.48 3.69
N LEU A 65 -9.02 -2.32 3.64
CA LEU A 65 -8.35 -1.61 2.55
C LEU A 65 -8.04 -2.53 1.34
N TRP A 66 -8.42 -3.81 1.38
CA TRP A 66 -8.38 -4.68 0.21
C TRP A 66 -9.45 -4.27 -0.77
N LEU A 67 -9.04 -3.74 -1.93
CA LEU A 67 -9.93 -3.36 -3.00
C LEU A 67 -10.43 -4.59 -3.78
N GLU A 68 -11.70 -4.60 -4.15
CA GLU A 68 -12.27 -5.62 -5.06
C GLU A 68 -11.68 -5.49 -6.46
N HIS A 69 -11.48 -4.26 -6.92
CA HIS A 69 -10.78 -3.90 -8.15
C HIS A 69 -9.98 -2.61 -7.93
N GLU A 70 -9.07 -2.31 -8.84
CA GLU A 70 -8.38 -1.01 -8.83
C GLU A 70 -9.37 0.07 -9.30
N PRO A 71 -9.63 1.10 -8.47
CA PRO A 71 -10.61 2.12 -8.83
C PRO A 71 -10.15 2.92 -10.06
N THR A 72 -11.09 3.23 -10.94
CA THR A 72 -10.86 4.21 -12.01
C THR A 72 -10.68 5.61 -11.43
N VAL A 73 -10.11 6.51 -12.21
CA VAL A 73 -9.97 7.92 -11.81
C VAL A 73 -11.34 8.53 -11.55
N GLU A 74 -12.34 8.19 -12.35
CA GLU A 74 -13.72 8.68 -12.22
C GLU A 74 -14.37 8.19 -10.94
N GLU A 75 -14.15 6.93 -10.53
CA GLU A 75 -14.62 6.41 -9.25
C GLU A 75 -13.99 7.17 -8.08
N VAL A 76 -12.68 7.44 -8.14
CA VAL A 76 -12.00 8.23 -7.10
C VAL A 76 -12.55 9.66 -7.05
N LYS A 77 -12.72 10.33 -8.20
CA LYS A 77 -13.31 11.69 -8.27
C LYS A 77 -14.74 11.70 -7.71
N ALA A 78 -15.53 10.65 -7.98
CA ALA A 78 -16.88 10.52 -7.45
C ALA A 78 -16.90 10.35 -5.92
N GLU A 79 -15.92 9.68 -5.33
CA GLU A 79 -15.77 9.61 -3.87
C GLU A 79 -15.40 10.96 -3.27
N PHE A 80 -14.49 11.73 -3.89
CA PHE A 80 -14.17 13.10 -3.46
C PHE A 80 -15.42 14.01 -3.43
N ALA A 81 -16.32 13.86 -4.39
CA ALA A 81 -17.55 14.66 -4.45
C ALA A 81 -18.53 14.42 -3.29
N LYS A 82 -18.35 13.34 -2.51
CA LYS A 82 -19.23 12.97 -1.38
C LYS A 82 -18.77 13.57 -0.04
N ILE A 83 -17.59 14.18 0.01
CA ILE A 83 -16.96 14.62 1.25
C ILE A 83 -16.62 16.11 1.21
N ASP A 84 -16.59 16.73 2.38
CA ASP A 84 -16.09 18.09 2.54
C ASP A 84 -14.59 18.07 2.83
N LEU A 85 -13.78 18.41 1.81
CA LEU A 85 -12.32 18.46 1.97
C LEU A 85 -11.84 19.57 2.89
N SER A 86 -12.67 20.55 3.27
CA SER A 86 -12.27 21.59 4.22
C SER A 86 -11.90 21.03 5.59
N GLU A 87 -12.47 19.89 5.96
CA GLU A 87 -12.21 19.19 7.24
C GLU A 87 -10.84 18.50 7.30
N TYR A 88 -10.10 18.43 6.19
CA TYR A 88 -8.83 17.72 6.09
C TYR A 88 -7.66 18.67 5.83
N GLU A 89 -6.51 18.36 6.41
CA GLU A 89 -5.29 19.17 6.26
C GLU A 89 -4.56 18.85 4.96
N GLU A 90 -4.48 17.58 4.59
CA GLU A 90 -3.83 17.10 3.36
C GLU A 90 -4.51 15.87 2.77
N VAL A 91 -4.22 15.60 1.50
CA VAL A 91 -4.58 14.36 0.80
C VAL A 91 -3.34 13.48 0.70
N VAL A 92 -3.45 12.23 1.17
CA VAL A 92 -2.32 11.29 1.26
C VAL A 92 -2.56 10.07 0.38
N PHE A 93 -1.76 9.87 -0.64
CA PHE A 93 -1.79 8.62 -1.40
C PHE A 93 -1.11 7.50 -0.59
N CYS A 94 -1.92 6.56 -0.11
CA CYS A 94 -1.48 5.44 0.70
C CYS A 94 -2.58 4.38 0.78
N GLY A 95 -2.22 3.13 0.87
CA GLY A 95 -3.16 2.01 1.00
C GLY A 95 -2.40 0.71 1.31
N TYR A 96 -3.03 -0.42 1.02
CA TYR A 96 -2.34 -1.71 1.14
C TYR A 96 -1.32 -1.94 0.02
N GLY A 97 -1.52 -1.33 -1.14
CA GLY A 97 -0.57 -1.35 -2.24
C GLY A 97 0.42 -0.19 -2.21
N GLU A 98 1.30 -0.17 -3.18
CA GLU A 98 2.21 0.94 -3.47
C GLU A 98 1.52 1.93 -4.41
N PRO A 99 1.25 3.17 -3.99
CA PRO A 99 0.52 4.12 -4.83
C PRO A 99 1.14 4.37 -6.21
N THR A 100 2.48 4.35 -6.28
CA THR A 100 3.21 4.59 -7.53
C THR A 100 3.13 3.44 -8.55
N GLU A 101 2.56 2.28 -8.20
CA GLU A 101 2.15 1.25 -9.17
C GLU A 101 1.06 1.77 -10.14
N ARG A 102 0.33 2.81 -9.73
CA ARG A 102 -0.71 3.51 -10.50
C ARG A 102 -0.34 4.99 -10.70
N LEU A 103 0.89 5.26 -11.15
CA LEU A 103 1.42 6.63 -11.26
C LEU A 103 0.54 7.53 -12.15
N ASP A 104 0.08 7.04 -13.29
CA ASP A 104 -0.82 7.73 -14.21
C ASP A 104 -2.10 8.21 -13.51
N ALA A 105 -2.78 7.30 -12.83
CA ALA A 105 -3.99 7.62 -12.05
C ALA A 105 -3.66 8.55 -10.88
N LEU A 106 -2.56 8.32 -10.18
CA LEU A 106 -2.09 9.18 -9.08
C LEU A 106 -1.91 10.61 -9.55
N LEU A 107 -1.20 10.83 -10.67
CA LEU A 107 -0.93 12.15 -11.22
C LEU A 107 -2.22 12.86 -11.65
N GLU A 108 -3.15 12.15 -12.29
CA GLU A 108 -4.42 12.73 -12.71
C GLU A 108 -5.28 13.13 -11.50
N ILE A 109 -5.34 12.28 -10.46
CA ILE A 109 -6.08 12.58 -9.25
C ILE A 109 -5.40 13.73 -8.47
N ALA A 110 -4.08 13.75 -8.40
CA ALA A 110 -3.33 14.83 -7.77
C ALA A 110 -3.62 16.17 -8.44
N LYS A 111 -3.62 16.20 -9.77
CA LYS A 111 -4.00 17.38 -10.54
C LYS A 111 -5.43 17.82 -10.23
N PHE A 112 -6.38 16.89 -10.25
CA PHE A 112 -7.78 17.16 -9.89
C PHE A 112 -7.92 17.76 -8.49
N VAL A 113 -7.21 17.24 -7.50
CA VAL A 113 -7.22 17.75 -6.12
C VAL A 113 -6.64 19.16 -6.06
N LYS A 114 -5.51 19.42 -6.76
CA LYS A 114 -4.90 20.77 -6.82
C LYS A 114 -5.84 21.79 -7.45
N GLU A 115 -6.47 21.46 -8.57
CA GLU A 115 -7.34 22.36 -9.33
C GLU A 115 -8.65 22.69 -8.62
N ASN A 116 -9.25 21.70 -7.93
CA ASN A 116 -10.60 21.87 -7.35
C ASN A 116 -10.60 22.19 -5.86
N TYR A 117 -9.59 21.74 -5.11
CA TYR A 117 -9.57 21.83 -3.65
C TYR A 117 -8.35 22.53 -3.08
N GLN A 118 -7.28 22.68 -3.88
CA GLN A 118 -6.04 23.36 -3.48
C GLN A 118 -5.38 22.78 -2.20
N LYS A 119 -5.60 21.49 -1.93
CA LYS A 119 -5.03 20.81 -0.76
C LYS A 119 -3.58 20.41 -1.00
N PRO A 120 -2.76 20.39 0.07
CA PRO A 120 -1.45 19.74 0.03
C PRO A 120 -1.60 18.24 -0.28
N ILE A 121 -0.64 17.69 -1.03
CA ILE A 121 -0.62 16.29 -1.42
C ILE A 121 0.66 15.64 -0.92
N ARG A 122 0.51 14.49 -0.26
CA ARG A 122 1.60 13.62 0.16
C ARG A 122 1.48 12.25 -0.48
N ILE A 123 2.61 11.64 -0.78
CA ILE A 123 2.70 10.21 -1.14
C ILE A 123 3.47 9.48 -0.04
N ASN A 124 2.90 8.41 0.49
CA ASN A 124 3.63 7.44 1.30
C ASN A 124 4.03 6.28 0.39
N THR A 125 5.32 6.06 0.18
CA THR A 125 5.85 5.17 -0.85
C THR A 125 7.02 4.32 -0.35
N ASN A 126 7.25 3.19 -1.01
CA ASN A 126 8.46 2.39 -0.83
C ASN A 126 9.69 2.97 -1.58
N GLY A 127 9.53 4.04 -2.37
CA GLY A 127 10.62 4.71 -3.09
C GLY A 127 11.07 4.01 -4.37
N LEU A 128 10.34 3.00 -4.88
CA LEU A 128 10.77 2.20 -6.03
C LEU A 128 10.09 2.59 -7.34
N ALA A 129 9.49 3.77 -7.42
CA ALA A 129 8.76 4.23 -8.60
C ALA A 129 9.62 4.21 -9.88
N ASN A 130 10.88 4.63 -9.80
CA ASN A 130 11.80 4.63 -10.95
C ASN A 130 12.06 3.21 -11.49
N LEU A 131 12.13 2.21 -10.62
CA LEU A 131 12.26 0.80 -11.03
C LEU A 131 10.95 0.24 -11.59
N ILE A 132 9.80 0.62 -11.02
CA ILE A 132 8.47 0.20 -11.50
C ILE A 132 8.26 0.68 -12.94
N TRP A 133 8.54 1.95 -13.19
CA TRP A 133 8.27 2.62 -14.48
C TRP A 133 9.46 2.62 -15.44
N LYS A 134 10.64 2.15 -14.99
CA LYS A 134 11.90 2.09 -15.76
C LYS A 134 12.31 3.46 -16.33
N LYS A 135 12.05 4.51 -15.59
CA LYS A 135 12.38 5.91 -15.90
C LYS A 135 12.44 6.73 -14.61
N ASP A 136 13.07 7.90 -14.68
CA ASP A 136 12.93 8.89 -13.63
C ASP A 136 11.52 9.50 -13.66
N VAL A 137 10.74 9.27 -12.61
CA VAL A 137 9.37 9.78 -12.46
C VAL A 137 9.31 11.10 -11.68
N THR A 138 10.41 11.53 -11.07
CA THR A 138 10.42 12.72 -10.20
C THR A 138 9.98 14.01 -10.90
N PRO A 139 10.31 14.23 -12.21
CA PRO A 139 9.82 15.41 -12.92
C PRO A 139 8.29 15.47 -13.06
N GLU A 140 7.62 14.31 -13.11
CA GLU A 140 6.16 14.24 -13.25
C GLU A 140 5.43 14.57 -11.93
N LEU A 141 6.08 14.38 -10.79
CA LEU A 141 5.55 14.72 -9.47
C LEU A 141 5.66 16.23 -9.16
N LYS A 142 6.57 16.90 -9.84
CA LYS A 142 6.88 18.32 -9.58
C LYS A 142 5.65 19.21 -9.80
N GLY A 143 5.32 20.00 -8.77
CA GLY A 143 4.18 20.93 -8.81
C GLY A 143 2.82 20.28 -8.52
N LEU A 144 2.75 18.95 -8.45
CA LEU A 144 1.55 18.21 -8.04
C LEU A 144 1.67 17.66 -6.61
N VAL A 145 2.83 17.17 -6.24
CA VAL A 145 3.08 16.54 -4.94
C VAL A 145 3.92 17.47 -4.08
N ASP A 146 3.47 17.76 -2.86
CA ASP A 146 4.14 18.67 -1.93
C ASP A 146 5.11 17.91 -1.01
N THR A 147 4.79 16.66 -0.67
CA THR A 147 5.57 15.86 0.26
C THR A 147 5.67 14.40 -0.20
N ILE A 148 6.86 13.82 -0.14
CA ILE A 148 7.09 12.39 -0.35
C ILE A 148 7.65 11.80 0.93
N SER A 149 6.96 10.80 1.48
CA SER A 149 7.38 10.03 2.65
C SER A 149 7.86 8.66 2.20
N ILE A 150 9.16 8.44 2.23
CA ILE A 150 9.78 7.18 1.77
C ILE A 150 10.03 6.26 2.96
N SER A 151 9.62 5.00 2.82
CA SER A 151 9.83 3.95 3.83
C SER A 151 11.23 3.37 3.74
N LEU A 152 12.20 3.99 4.43
CA LEU A 152 13.58 3.50 4.48
C LEU A 152 13.69 2.13 5.18
N ASN A 153 12.90 1.91 6.24
CA ASN A 153 12.81 0.68 7.05
C ASN A 153 14.09 0.28 7.80
N THR A 154 15.26 0.42 7.18
CA THR A 154 16.59 0.17 7.77
C THR A 154 17.67 0.87 6.94
N PRO A 155 18.75 1.37 7.55
CA PRO A 155 19.86 1.99 6.84
C PRO A 155 20.86 0.98 6.26
N ASN A 156 20.67 -0.33 6.46
CA ASN A 156 21.55 -1.39 6.02
C ASN A 156 20.96 -2.16 4.85
N ALA A 157 21.70 -2.26 3.74
CA ALA A 157 21.22 -2.89 2.50
C ALA A 157 20.83 -4.37 2.69
N ASP A 158 21.68 -5.18 3.34
CA ASP A 158 21.39 -6.60 3.55
C ASP A 158 20.12 -6.78 4.37
N ARG A 159 20.00 -5.99 5.44
CA ARG A 159 18.82 -6.01 6.29
C ARG A 159 17.57 -5.49 5.55
N TYR A 160 17.73 -4.54 4.64
CA TYR A 160 16.63 -4.05 3.80
C TYR A 160 16.09 -5.18 2.92
N HIS A 161 16.96 -5.94 2.26
CA HIS A 161 16.54 -7.07 1.41
C HIS A 161 15.81 -8.15 2.20
N GLU A 162 16.28 -8.49 3.39
CA GLU A 162 15.61 -9.45 4.28
C GLU A 162 14.19 -8.99 4.68
N LEU A 163 14.04 -7.70 5.01
CA LEU A 163 12.79 -7.13 5.53
C LEU A 163 11.79 -6.81 4.42
N VAL A 164 12.24 -6.19 3.33
CA VAL A 164 11.37 -5.60 2.29
C VAL A 164 11.01 -6.61 1.20
N ARG A 165 11.92 -7.52 0.85
CA ARG A 165 11.70 -8.58 -0.16
C ARG A 165 11.12 -8.03 -1.46
N SER A 166 11.80 -7.03 -2.02
CA SER A 166 11.39 -6.44 -3.30
C SER A 166 11.61 -7.40 -4.46
N LYS A 167 10.68 -7.38 -5.45
CA LYS A 167 10.84 -8.13 -6.71
C LYS A 167 12.05 -7.69 -7.53
N PHE A 168 12.62 -6.52 -7.24
CA PHE A 168 13.79 -5.98 -7.93
C PHE A 168 15.13 -6.40 -7.31
N GLY A 169 15.11 -7.16 -6.21
CA GLY A 169 16.32 -7.69 -5.56
C GLY A 169 17.28 -6.59 -5.10
N ASP A 170 18.57 -6.80 -5.34
CA ASP A 170 19.65 -5.95 -4.82
C ASP A 170 19.63 -4.50 -5.31
N GLN A 171 18.98 -4.23 -6.45
CA GLN A 171 18.83 -2.87 -6.96
C GLN A 171 17.92 -1.98 -6.11
N SER A 172 17.07 -2.59 -5.26
CA SER A 172 15.99 -1.87 -4.57
C SER A 172 16.49 -0.87 -3.55
N PHE A 173 17.55 -1.19 -2.81
CA PHE A 173 18.06 -0.32 -1.75
C PHE A 173 18.64 0.97 -2.32
N ASP A 174 19.53 0.84 -3.32
CA ASP A 174 20.16 1.99 -3.96
C ASP A 174 19.16 2.83 -4.73
N ALA A 175 18.19 2.17 -5.41
CA ALA A 175 17.13 2.88 -6.13
C ALA A 175 16.17 3.65 -5.21
N MET A 176 15.96 3.18 -3.99
CA MET A 176 15.14 3.89 -3.01
C MET A 176 15.87 5.12 -2.44
N LEU A 177 17.21 5.08 -2.41
CA LEU A 177 18.05 6.18 -1.93
C LEU A 177 18.36 7.23 -3.00
N SER A 178 18.18 6.93 -4.28
CA SER A 178 18.48 7.83 -5.41
C SER A 178 17.36 8.85 -5.67
#